data_3966d062ee16974d7658980eb28f03fc
#
_entry.id   3966d062ee16974d7658980eb28f03fc
#
_cell.length_a   1.000
_cell.length_b   1.000
_cell.length_c   1.000
_cell.angle_alpha   90.00
_cell.angle_beta   90.00
_cell.angle_gamma   90.00
#
_symmetry.space_group_name_H-M   'P 1'
#
loop_
_entity.id
_entity.type
_entity.pdbx_description
1 polymer ?
#
loop_
_entity_poly.entity_id
_entity_poly.type
_entity_poly.pdbx_seq_one_letter_code
_entity_poly.pdbx_strand_id
1 'polypeptide(L)'
;MLFRSVVFGLGGIGLNVIQGAKMVGANKIIGVDLNPAREAMARKFGMTHFINPKTTENVVDAIVQLTDGGADYSFECIGNTTTMRQALECCHKGWGDRKSVV
;
A
#
# COMPACT_ATOMS: atom_id res chain seq x y z
N MET A 1 -1.79 -2.55 -18.88
CA MET A 1 -2.66 -1.82 -17.93
C MET A 1 -1.84 -1.37 -16.73
N LEU A 2 -1.96 -0.10 -16.38
CA LEU A 2 -1.27 0.45 -15.22
C LEU A 2 -2.15 0.31 -13.99
N PHE A 3 -1.65 -0.34 -12.92
CA PHE A 3 -2.36 -0.28 -11.66
C PHE A 3 -1.39 -0.17 -10.49
N ARG A 4 -1.88 0.43 -9.41
CA ARG A 4 -1.10 0.81 -8.25
C ARG A 4 -1.74 0.21 -7.02
N SER A 5 -0.91 -0.48 -6.24
CA SER A 5 -1.36 -1.14 -5.02
C SER A 5 -0.66 -0.57 -3.81
N VAL A 6 -1.34 -0.56 -2.68
CA VAL A 6 -0.73 -0.20 -1.41
C VAL A 6 -1.02 -1.29 -0.39
N VAL A 7 -0.02 -1.66 0.39
CA VAL A 7 -0.11 -2.71 1.38
C VAL A 7 0.28 -2.14 2.75
N PHE A 8 -0.65 -2.14 3.68
CA PHE A 8 -0.42 -1.70 5.05
C PHE A 8 -0.04 -2.91 5.90
N GLY A 9 1.20 -2.94 6.35
CA GLY A 9 1.74 -4.04 7.13
C GLY A 9 2.57 -4.98 6.27
N LEU A 10 3.86 -5.06 6.55
CA LEU A 10 4.82 -5.81 5.76
C LEU A 10 5.32 -7.06 6.49
N GLY A 11 4.43 -7.68 7.28
CA GLY A 11 4.67 -9.00 7.84
C GLY A 11 4.42 -10.09 6.81
N GLY A 12 4.29 -11.34 7.25
CA GLY A 12 4.14 -12.48 6.34
C GLY A 12 3.01 -12.33 5.33
N ILE A 13 1.83 -11.91 5.80
CA ILE A 13 0.67 -11.71 4.92
C ILE A 13 0.93 -10.58 3.92
N GLY A 14 1.44 -9.44 4.40
CA GLY A 14 1.73 -8.30 3.56
C GLY A 14 2.76 -8.61 2.48
N LEU A 15 3.80 -9.36 2.82
CA LEU A 15 4.81 -9.78 1.85
C LEU A 15 4.21 -10.65 0.76
N ASN A 16 3.30 -11.57 1.11
CA ASN A 16 2.62 -12.39 0.13
C ASN A 16 1.74 -11.56 -0.81
N VAL A 17 1.06 -10.54 -0.26
CA VAL A 17 0.26 -9.63 -1.07
C VAL A 17 1.14 -8.85 -2.04
N ILE A 18 2.29 -8.36 -1.59
CA ILE A 18 3.25 -7.66 -2.45
C ILE A 18 3.70 -8.57 -3.61
N GLN A 19 4.03 -9.81 -3.29
CA GLN A 19 4.46 -10.77 -4.31
C GLN A 19 3.35 -11.02 -5.33
N GLY A 20 2.12 -11.17 -4.86
CA GLY A 20 0.96 -11.34 -5.75
C GLY A 20 0.74 -10.13 -6.65
N ALA A 21 0.86 -8.92 -6.10
CA ALA A 21 0.74 -7.69 -6.88
C ALA A 21 1.80 -7.62 -7.98
N LYS A 22 3.02 -8.01 -7.65
CA LYS A 22 4.10 -8.06 -8.65
C LYS A 22 3.81 -9.07 -9.74
N MET A 23 3.30 -10.23 -9.38
CA MET A 23 3.00 -11.29 -10.34
C MET A 23 1.93 -10.88 -11.35
N VAL A 24 0.96 -10.06 -10.95
CA VAL A 24 -0.08 -9.59 -11.84
C VAL A 24 0.27 -8.26 -12.52
N GLY A 25 1.50 -7.78 -12.35
CA GLY A 25 2.01 -6.65 -13.12
C GLY A 25 1.71 -5.26 -12.57
N ALA A 26 1.56 -5.13 -11.25
CA ALA A 26 1.37 -3.80 -10.64
C ALA A 26 2.56 -2.89 -10.96
N ASN A 27 2.27 -1.64 -11.33
CA ASN A 27 3.29 -0.65 -11.68
C ASN A 27 3.95 -0.05 -10.46
N LYS A 28 3.14 0.23 -9.43
CA LYS A 28 3.61 0.73 -8.16
C LYS A 28 3.05 -0.16 -7.06
N ILE A 29 3.92 -0.58 -6.18
CA ILE A 29 3.58 -1.39 -5.03
C ILE A 29 4.13 -0.66 -3.82
N ILE A 30 3.25 0.02 -3.09
CA ILE A 30 3.63 0.86 -1.97
C ILE A 30 3.41 0.06 -0.69
N GLY A 31 4.45 -0.06 0.12
CA GLY A 31 4.36 -0.69 1.42
C GLY A 31 4.37 0.33 2.54
N VAL A 32 3.53 0.13 3.54
CA VAL A 32 3.44 1.01 4.70
C VAL A 32 3.69 0.18 5.97
N ASP A 33 4.73 0.53 6.72
CA ASP A 33 5.05 -0.16 7.96
C ASP A 33 5.84 0.75 8.89
N LEU A 34 5.60 0.62 10.19
CA LEU A 34 6.32 1.37 11.21
C LEU A 34 7.74 0.86 11.43
N ASN A 35 8.03 -0.36 11.03
CA ASN A 35 9.32 -1.00 11.24
C ASN A 35 10.20 -0.86 9.99
N PRO A 36 11.23 0.00 10.03
CA PRO A 36 12.07 0.20 8.85
C PRO A 36 12.87 -1.04 8.45
N ALA A 37 13.06 -1.98 9.37
CA ALA A 37 13.79 -3.21 9.07
C ALA A 37 13.04 -4.10 8.08
N ARG A 38 11.74 -3.87 7.86
CA ARG A 38 10.95 -4.67 6.92
C ARG A 38 11.08 -4.20 5.48
N GLU A 39 11.65 -3.04 5.25
CA GLU A 39 11.75 -2.48 3.91
C GLU A 39 12.56 -3.36 2.96
N ALA A 40 13.72 -3.84 3.39
CA ALA A 40 14.62 -4.61 2.53
C ALA A 40 13.95 -5.88 2.00
N MET A 41 13.28 -6.62 2.86
CA MET A 41 12.59 -7.85 2.47
C MET A 41 11.42 -7.55 1.54
N ALA A 42 10.65 -6.51 1.86
CA ALA A 42 9.51 -6.12 1.02
C ALA A 42 9.97 -5.73 -0.39
N ARG A 43 11.10 -5.03 -0.50
CA ARG A 43 11.64 -4.70 -1.82
C ARG A 43 12.05 -5.94 -2.61
N LYS A 44 12.61 -6.94 -1.95
CA LYS A 44 12.93 -8.22 -2.62
C LYS A 44 11.68 -8.89 -3.17
N PHE A 45 10.54 -8.74 -2.49
CA PHE A 45 9.28 -9.33 -2.91
C PHE A 45 8.60 -8.52 -4.03
N GLY A 46 9.04 -7.29 -4.26
CA GLY A 46 8.53 -6.47 -5.36
C GLY A 46 8.03 -5.08 -4.99
N MET A 47 8.13 -4.69 -3.73
CA MET A 47 7.73 -3.34 -3.31
C MET A 47 8.57 -2.29 -4.03
N THR A 48 7.91 -1.24 -4.53
CA THR A 48 8.59 -0.15 -5.23
C THR A 48 8.81 1.08 -4.37
N HIS A 49 7.93 1.32 -3.41
CA HIS A 49 7.99 2.49 -2.52
C HIS A 49 7.68 2.10 -1.10
N PHE A 50 8.39 2.67 -0.16
CA PHE A 50 8.18 2.42 1.26
C PHE A 50 7.79 3.70 1.98
N ILE A 51 6.74 3.63 2.80
CA ILE A 51 6.30 4.74 3.64
C ILE A 51 6.33 4.29 5.09
N ASN A 52 7.04 5.06 5.93
CA ASN A 52 7.03 4.86 7.37
C ASN A 52 6.14 5.94 8.00
N PRO A 53 5.02 5.58 8.64
CA PRO A 53 4.12 6.57 9.26
C PRO A 53 4.79 7.43 10.33
N LYS A 54 5.86 6.95 10.95
CA LYS A 54 6.58 7.73 11.96
C LYS A 54 7.31 8.93 11.38
N THR A 55 7.70 8.86 10.11
CA THR A 55 8.47 9.91 9.44
C THR A 55 7.70 10.59 8.32
N THR A 56 6.42 10.27 8.19
CA THR A 56 5.54 10.83 7.15
C THR A 56 4.40 11.57 7.82
N GLU A 57 4.26 12.84 7.51
CA GLU A 57 3.26 13.70 8.17
C GLU A 57 1.84 13.23 7.87
N ASN A 58 1.54 12.91 6.61
CA ASN A 58 0.23 12.42 6.23
C ASN A 58 0.38 11.25 5.26
N VAL A 59 0.08 10.05 5.75
CA VAL A 59 0.26 8.82 4.98
C VAL A 59 -0.66 8.78 3.75
N VAL A 60 -1.93 9.17 3.92
CA VAL A 60 -2.89 9.15 2.82
C VAL A 60 -2.45 10.11 1.71
N ASP A 61 -2.05 11.33 2.06
CA ASP A 61 -1.57 12.30 1.07
C ASP A 61 -0.32 11.79 0.35
N ALA A 62 0.61 11.18 1.07
CA ALA A 62 1.81 10.62 0.46
C ALA A 62 1.45 9.55 -0.58
N ILE A 63 0.52 8.67 -0.25
CA ILE A 63 0.07 7.62 -1.18
C ILE A 63 -0.63 8.24 -2.38
N VAL A 64 -1.51 9.21 -2.16
CA VAL A 64 -2.23 9.87 -3.24
C VAL A 64 -1.25 10.55 -4.20
N GLN A 65 -0.21 11.20 -3.69
CA GLN A 65 0.81 11.82 -4.53
C GLN A 65 1.61 10.79 -5.32
N LEU A 66 1.98 9.68 -4.70
CA LEU A 66 2.75 8.62 -5.39
C LEU A 66 1.91 7.92 -6.46
N THR A 67 0.61 7.96 -6.35
CA THR A 67 -0.31 7.23 -7.23
C THR A 67 -1.10 8.12 -8.17
N ASP A 68 -0.77 9.41 -8.25
CA ASP A 68 -1.46 10.38 -9.11
C ASP A 68 -2.97 10.39 -8.90
N GLY A 69 -3.39 10.53 -7.67
CA GLY A 69 -4.80 10.67 -7.33
C GLY A 69 -5.39 9.54 -6.52
N GLY A 70 -4.60 8.53 -6.19
CA GLY A 70 -5.03 7.44 -5.32
C GLY A 70 -4.67 6.07 -5.86
N ALA A 71 -4.58 5.10 -4.96
CA ALA A 71 -4.29 3.72 -5.31
C ALA A 71 -5.53 3.07 -5.94
N ASP A 72 -5.29 2.09 -6.80
CA ASP A 72 -6.37 1.29 -7.37
C ASP A 72 -6.82 0.21 -6.40
N TYR A 73 -5.87 -0.35 -5.65
CA TYR A 73 -6.14 -1.39 -4.65
C TYR A 73 -5.39 -1.08 -3.38
N SER A 74 -6.02 -1.32 -2.24
CA SER A 74 -5.35 -1.23 -0.95
C SER A 74 -5.64 -2.49 -0.13
N PHE A 75 -4.61 -2.94 0.60
CA PHE A 75 -4.68 -4.15 1.41
C PHE A 75 -4.28 -3.79 2.83
N GLU A 76 -5.15 -4.04 3.79
CA GLU A 76 -4.86 -3.80 5.19
C GLU A 76 -4.52 -5.13 5.84
N CYS A 77 -3.27 -5.31 6.26
CA CYS A 77 -2.74 -6.55 6.80
C CYS A 77 -2.30 -6.43 8.26
N ILE A 78 -2.72 -5.35 8.94
CA ILE A 78 -2.37 -5.09 10.34
C ILE A 78 -3.53 -5.42 11.27
N GLY A 79 -4.75 -5.16 10.83
CA GLY A 79 -5.94 -5.35 11.66
C GLY A 79 -6.21 -4.18 12.59
N ASN A 80 -5.91 -2.95 12.16
CA ASN A 80 -6.02 -1.74 12.96
C ASN A 80 -7.03 -0.78 12.32
N THR A 81 -7.92 -0.18 13.13
CA THR A 81 -8.97 0.69 12.59
C THR A 81 -8.41 1.94 11.90
N THR A 82 -7.31 2.48 12.38
CA THR A 82 -6.66 3.64 11.74
C THR A 82 -6.14 3.27 10.35
N THR A 83 -5.45 2.14 10.23
CA THR A 83 -4.92 1.71 8.94
C THR A 83 -6.02 1.24 8.00
N MET A 84 -7.12 0.67 8.51
CA MET A 84 -8.29 0.33 7.70
C MET A 84 -8.89 1.58 7.06
N ARG A 85 -9.02 2.67 7.85
CA ARG A 85 -9.53 3.94 7.33
C ARG A 85 -8.58 4.52 6.30
N GLN A 86 -7.27 4.51 6.57
CA GLN A 86 -6.26 4.99 5.63
C GLN A 86 -6.28 4.21 4.33
N ALA A 87 -6.48 2.89 4.41
CA ALA A 87 -6.56 2.04 3.25
C ALA A 87 -7.75 2.43 2.34
N LEU A 88 -8.88 2.77 2.95
CA LEU A 88 -10.04 3.24 2.18
C LEU A 88 -9.78 4.63 1.59
N GLU A 89 -9.22 5.54 2.38
CA GLU A 89 -9.05 6.93 1.96
C GLU A 89 -8.00 7.12 0.88
N CYS A 90 -7.00 6.24 0.81
CA CYS A 90 -5.93 6.37 -0.17
C CYS A 90 -6.28 5.81 -1.55
N CYS A 91 -7.41 5.15 -1.70
CA CYS A 91 -7.82 4.59 -2.97
C CYS A 91 -8.38 5.67 -3.92
N HIS A 92 -8.19 5.44 -5.21
CA HIS A 92 -8.69 6.33 -6.25
C HIS A 92 -10.22 6.42 -6.19
N LYS A 93 -10.74 7.65 -6.26
CA LYS A 93 -12.18 7.91 -6.11
C LYS A 93 -12.90 8.06 -7.45
N GLY A 94 -12.38 7.47 -8.51
CA GLY A 94 -13.03 7.51 -9.80
C GLY A 94 -14.28 6.66 -9.82
N TRP A 95 -15.40 7.22 -10.28
CA TRP A 95 -16.67 6.50 -10.44
C TRP A 95 -17.19 5.85 -9.16
N GLY A 96 -16.74 6.31 -8.00
CA GLY A 96 -17.21 5.81 -6.73
C GLY A 96 -16.63 4.47 -6.30
N ASP A 97 -15.76 3.87 -7.10
CA ASP A 97 -15.17 2.57 -6.77
C ASP A 97 -13.89 2.72 -5.98
N ARG A 98 -13.89 2.13 -4.80
CA ARG A 98 -12.67 1.97 -3.99
C ARG A 98 -12.44 0.48 -3.80
N LYS A 99 -11.25 0.02 -4.12
CA LYS A 99 -10.89 -1.39 -3.99
C LYS A 99 -9.98 -1.56 -2.77
N SER A 100 -10.58 -1.90 -1.63
CA SER A 100 -9.83 -2.16 -0.41
C SER A 100 -10.11 -3.57 0.07
N VAL A 101 -9.03 -4.29 0.44
CA VAL A 101 -9.11 -5.65 0.96
C VAL A 101 -8.47 -5.67 2.35
N VAL A 102 -9.16 -6.26 3.28
CA VAL A 102 -8.74 -6.35 4.67
C VAL A 102 -8.23 -7.74 4.99
#